data_742fdbaad2ce7115f1fc8a6d230224df
#
_entry.id   742fdbaad2ce7115f1fc8a6d230224df
#
_cell.length_a   1.000
_cell.length_b   1.000
_cell.length_c   1.000
_cell.angle_alpha   90.00
_cell.angle_beta   90.00
_cell.angle_gamma   90.00
#
_symmetry.space_group_name_H-M   'P 1'
#
loop_
_entity.id
_entity.type
_entity.pdbx_description
1 polymer ?
#
loop_
_entity_poly.entity_id
_entity_poly.type
_entity_poly.pdbx_seq_one_letter_code
_entity_poly.pdbx_strand_id
1 'polypeptide(L)'
;MQGGALGRRNHGELPMNWDRIEGNWKQFTGKVQQQWAKLTDDDLKMVQGKREELIGRIQERYGYAKDQASREVDEWLRKNP
;
A
#
# COMPACT_ATOMS: atom_id res chain seq x y z
N MET A 1 -15.98 26.55 3.59
CA MET A 1 -15.78 25.91 3.68
C MET A 1 -15.50 25.38 3.86
N GLN A 2 -15.54 25.32 3.82
CA GLN A 2 -15.33 24.47 3.94
C GLN A 2 -14.75 23.78 4.10
N GLY A 3 -14.76 24.22 3.98
CA GLY A 3 -14.26 23.22 4.00
C GLY A 3 -13.70 22.73 4.09
N GLY A 4 -13.83 22.98 4.13
CA GLY A 4 -13.39 22.13 4.08
C GLY A 4 -13.02 21.60 4.01
N ALA A 5 -13.18 21.76 4.05
CA ALA A 5 -12.92 20.98 3.89
C ALA A 5 -12.54 20.51 3.64
N LEU A 6 -12.69 20.77 3.59
CA LEU A 6 -12.38 20.07 3.37
C LEU A 6 -11.78 19.51 3.32
N GLY A 7 -11.78 19.72 3.37
CA GLY A 7 -11.32 18.84 3.26
C GLY A 7 -10.78 18.40 3.32
N ARG A 8 -10.85 18.39 3.22
CA ARG A 8 -10.47 17.69 3.19
C ARG A 8 -10.07 17.02 3.02
N ARG A 9 -10.26 16.97 2.76
CA ARG A 9 -10.05 16.10 2.48
C ARG A 9 -9.65 15.57 2.12
N ASN A 10 -9.89 15.70 1.83
CA ASN A 10 -9.61 14.90 1.42
C ASN A 10 -9.26 14.52 1.23
N HIS A 11 -9.35 14.59 0.98
CA HIS A 11 -9.10 13.91 0.67
C HIS A 11 -9.13 13.39 0.38
N GLY A 12 -9.54 13.52 0.25
CA GLY A 12 -9.70 12.87 -0.21
C GLY A 12 -9.61 12.70 -0.61
N GLU A 13 -9.82 12.82 -0.90
CA GLU A 13 -9.89 12.50 -1.35
C GLU A 13 -9.45 11.77 -1.82
N LEU A 14 -8.88 12.17 -1.42
CA LEU A 14 -8.28 11.34 -2.13
C LEU A 14 -8.48 10.00 -2.08
N PRO A 15 -8.46 9.68 -2.74
CA PRO A 15 -9.06 8.43 -2.98
C PRO A 15 -8.31 7.22 -2.47
N MET A 16 -7.02 7.35 -2.34
CA MET A 16 -6.21 6.23 -1.85
C MET A 16 -6.08 6.32 -0.36
N ASN A 17 -6.61 5.33 0.34
CA ASN A 17 -6.63 5.36 1.79
C ASN A 17 -5.72 4.29 2.36
N TRP A 18 -4.43 4.57 2.32
CA TRP A 18 -3.45 3.63 2.84
C TRP A 18 -3.56 3.44 4.35
N ASP A 19 -4.06 4.45 5.06
CA ASP A 19 -4.23 4.33 6.51
C ASP A 19 -5.10 3.12 6.87
N ARG A 20 -6.10 2.83 6.05
CA ARG A 20 -6.96 1.68 6.28
C ARG A 20 -6.17 0.38 6.11
N ILE A 21 -5.30 0.32 5.13
CA ILE A 21 -4.45 -0.85 4.91
C ILE A 21 -3.52 -1.02 6.10
N GLU A 22 -2.89 0.05 6.54
CA GLU A 22 -1.99 0.00 7.69
C GLU A 22 -2.70 -0.45 8.95
N GLY A 23 -3.87 0.11 9.21
CA GLY A 23 -4.65 -0.21 10.40
C GLY A 23 -5.15 -1.64 10.44
N ASN A 24 -5.26 -2.30 9.28
CA ASN A 24 -5.75 -3.68 9.19
C ASN A 24 -4.72 -4.58 8.51
N TRP A 25 -3.44 -4.30 8.75
CA TRP A 25 -2.36 -4.94 8.00
C TRP A 25 -2.45 -6.47 8.02
N LYS A 26 -2.74 -7.05 9.17
CA LYS A 26 -2.83 -8.52 9.25
C LYS A 26 -3.84 -9.10 8.28
N GLN A 27 -4.95 -8.40 8.06
CA GLN A 27 -5.99 -8.86 7.15
C GLN A 27 -5.55 -8.73 5.70
N PHE A 28 -4.67 -7.78 5.41
CA PHE A 28 -4.24 -7.54 4.04
C PHE A 28 -3.01 -8.32 3.63
N THR A 29 -2.28 -8.93 4.58
CA THR A 29 -1.05 -9.65 4.24
C THR A 29 -1.27 -10.76 3.23
N GLY A 30 -2.37 -11.51 3.37
CA GLY A 30 -2.68 -12.57 2.42
C GLY A 30 -2.92 -12.04 1.02
N LYS A 31 -3.63 -10.91 0.92
CA LYS A 31 -3.90 -10.30 -0.38
C LYS A 31 -2.62 -9.73 -1.01
N VAL A 32 -1.77 -9.13 -0.19
CA VAL A 32 -0.48 -8.63 -0.66
C VAL A 32 0.35 -9.78 -1.20
N GLN A 33 0.39 -10.89 -0.49
CA GLN A 33 1.17 -12.05 -0.90
C GLN A 33 0.61 -12.71 -2.16
N GLN A 34 -0.70 -12.64 -2.37
CA GLN A 34 -1.29 -13.11 -3.62
C GLN A 34 -0.83 -12.26 -4.81
N GLN A 35 -0.71 -10.96 -4.61
CA GLN A 35 -0.29 -10.06 -5.67
C GLN A 35 1.22 -10.15 -5.91
N TRP A 36 2.01 -10.25 -4.84
CA TRP A 36 3.46 -10.30 -4.92
C TRP A 36 3.95 -11.56 -4.20
N ALA A 37 3.90 -12.68 -4.92
CA ALA A 37 4.17 -13.98 -4.33
C ALA A 37 5.61 -14.16 -3.86
N LYS A 38 6.53 -13.34 -4.38
CA LYS A 38 7.93 -13.41 -3.95
C LYS A 38 8.18 -12.82 -2.57
N LEU A 39 7.21 -12.07 -2.03
CA LEU A 39 7.33 -11.54 -0.68
C LEU A 39 7.13 -12.67 0.33
N THR A 40 7.99 -12.72 1.33
CA THR A 40 7.90 -13.71 2.38
C THR A 40 7.09 -13.20 3.56
N ASP A 41 6.72 -14.10 4.46
CA ASP A 41 6.05 -13.71 5.69
C ASP A 41 6.90 -12.73 6.49
N ASP A 42 8.22 -12.95 6.52
CA ASP A 42 9.11 -12.05 7.22
C ASP A 42 9.11 -10.66 6.58
N ASP A 43 9.09 -10.59 5.25
CA ASP A 43 8.97 -9.30 4.56
C ASP A 43 7.73 -8.55 5.02
N LEU A 44 6.61 -9.26 5.07
CA LEU A 44 5.34 -8.64 5.44
C LEU A 44 5.33 -8.18 6.89
N LYS A 45 5.97 -8.94 7.77
CA LYS A 45 6.12 -8.51 9.16
C LYS A 45 6.95 -7.24 9.28
N MET A 46 8.02 -7.14 8.49
CA MET A 46 8.87 -5.97 8.54
C MET A 46 8.21 -4.74 7.95
N VAL A 47 7.32 -4.94 6.96
CA VAL A 47 6.57 -3.84 6.36
C VAL A 47 5.64 -3.17 7.38
N GLN A 48 4.97 -3.97 8.19
CA GLN A 48 4.06 -3.47 9.25
C GLN A 48 3.02 -2.49 8.70
N GLY A 49 2.59 -2.71 7.47
CA GLY A 49 1.58 -1.87 6.86
C GLY A 49 2.08 -0.54 6.32
N LYS A 50 3.38 -0.29 6.34
CA LYS A 50 3.91 0.98 5.84
C LYS A 50 4.15 0.91 4.34
N ARG A 51 3.54 1.83 3.61
CA ARG A 51 3.57 1.82 2.15
C ARG A 51 5.00 1.87 1.60
N GLU A 52 5.84 2.74 2.15
CA GLU A 52 7.22 2.87 1.66
C GLU A 52 8.02 1.59 1.90
N GLU A 53 7.78 0.92 3.02
CA GLU A 53 8.45 -0.35 3.29
C GLU A 53 8.00 -1.43 2.31
N LEU A 54 6.70 -1.45 1.98
CA LEU A 54 6.21 -2.42 1.00
C LEU A 54 6.85 -2.19 -0.36
N ILE A 55 6.92 -0.93 -0.78
CA ILE A 55 7.56 -0.59 -2.05
C ILE A 55 9.01 -1.07 -2.06
N GLY A 56 9.73 -0.84 -0.96
CA GLY A 56 11.12 -1.28 -0.84
C GLY A 56 11.28 -2.79 -0.95
N ARG A 57 10.37 -3.54 -0.33
CA ARG A 57 10.43 -5.00 -0.43
C ARG A 57 10.15 -5.50 -1.83
N ILE A 58 9.19 -4.87 -2.51
CA ILE A 58 8.89 -5.23 -3.90
C ILE A 58 10.10 -4.97 -4.78
N GLN A 59 10.75 -3.82 -4.60
CA GLN A 59 11.97 -3.51 -5.34
C GLN A 59 13.04 -4.58 -5.11
N GLU A 60 13.20 -4.99 -3.87
CA GLU A 60 14.22 -5.95 -3.49
C GLU A 60 13.98 -7.32 -4.09
N ARG A 61 12.72 -7.78 -4.05
CA ARG A 61 12.40 -9.13 -4.48
C ARG A 61 12.21 -9.26 -5.99
N TYR A 62 11.78 -8.21 -6.66
CA TYR A 62 11.49 -8.24 -8.09
C TYR A 62 12.47 -7.46 -8.92
N GLY A 63 13.32 -6.66 -8.32
CA GLY A 63 14.27 -5.85 -9.06
C GLY A 63 13.63 -4.67 -9.79
N TYR A 64 12.46 -4.24 -9.36
CA TYR A 64 11.77 -3.12 -10.00
C TYR A 64 12.38 -1.78 -9.60
N ALA A 65 12.26 -0.79 -10.50
CA ALA A 65 12.54 0.58 -10.13
C ALA A 65 11.45 1.05 -9.16
N LYS A 66 11.77 2.08 -8.38
CA LYS A 66 10.83 2.59 -7.37
C LYS A 66 9.52 3.03 -8.02
N ASP A 67 9.60 3.67 -9.19
CA ASP A 67 8.39 4.14 -9.88
C ASP A 67 7.47 3.00 -10.24
N GLN A 68 8.02 1.90 -10.72
CA GLN A 68 7.21 0.75 -11.09
C GLN A 68 6.59 0.10 -9.85
N ALA A 69 7.40 -0.09 -8.81
CA ALA A 69 6.90 -0.69 -7.57
C ALA A 69 5.78 0.17 -6.98
N SER A 70 5.97 1.48 -6.98
CA SER A 70 4.96 2.40 -6.46
C SER A 70 3.67 2.32 -7.24
N ARG A 71 3.75 2.26 -8.58
CA ARG A 71 2.56 2.14 -9.41
C ARG A 71 1.81 0.84 -9.14
N GLU A 72 2.55 -0.25 -8.96
CA GLU A 72 1.90 -1.53 -8.67
C GLU A 72 1.16 -1.51 -7.34
N VAL A 73 1.76 -0.88 -6.34
CA VAL A 73 1.11 -0.73 -5.04
C VAL A 73 -0.17 0.11 -5.18
N ASP A 74 -0.10 1.21 -5.92
CA ASP A 74 -1.25 2.07 -6.11
C ASP A 74 -2.37 1.35 -6.87
N GLU A 75 -2.03 0.57 -7.88
CA GLU A 75 -3.03 -0.21 -8.62
C GLU A 75 -3.68 -1.28 -7.74
N TRP A 76 -2.86 -1.94 -6.93
CA TRP A 76 -3.37 -2.93 -6.00
C TRP A 76 -4.35 -2.29 -5.01
N LEU A 77 -4.00 -1.12 -4.52
CA LEU A 77 -4.85 -0.40 -3.57
C LEU A 77 -6.21 -0.07 -4.18
N ARG A 78 -6.23 0.31 -5.45
CA ARG A 78 -7.50 0.60 -6.14
C ARG A 78 -8.37 -0.64 -6.26
N LYS A 79 -7.76 -1.81 -6.42
CA LYS A 79 -8.50 -3.07 -6.53
C LYS A 79 -8.95 -3.60 -5.18
N ASN A 80 -8.36 -3.13 -4.10
CA ASN A 80 -8.65 -3.59 -2.75
C ASN A 80 -8.98 -2.41 -1.85
N PRO A 81 -10.06 -1.68 -2.15
CA PRO A 81 -10.40 -0.46 -1.41
C PRO A 81 -10.82 -0.72 0.03
#